data_17feaa0dc441f9f61a78405f1f901038
#
_entry.id   17feaa0dc441f9f61a78405f1f901038
#
_cell.length_a   1.000
_cell.length_b   1.000
_cell.length_c   1.000
_cell.angle_alpha   90.00
_cell.angle_beta   90.00
_cell.angle_gamma   90.00
#
_symmetry.space_group_name_H-M   'P 1'
#
loop_
_entity.id
_entity.type
_entity.pdbx_description
1 polymer ?
#
loop_
_entity_poly.entity_id
_entity_poly.type
_entity_poly.pdbx_seq_one_letter_code
_entity_poly.pdbx_strand_id
1 'polypeptide(L)'
;MNEREQIIQLWFKMWLTQQDLGMDDIFAEDVIYTESWSPKYNNRQVVKHWFNEWNTRGKVMEWKIKQFFHKDNQTVVEWYFKNEMNNGNIEEFDGMSLIVWTADNKIKSLKEFGCNLNNYNPYAVSYTHLRA
;
A
#
# COMPACT_ATOMS: atom_id res chain seq x y z
N MET A 1 -9.77 0.67 19.08
CA MET A 1 -9.23 0.21 17.78
C MET A 1 -8.76 -1.23 17.92
N ASN A 2 -9.12 -2.09 16.98
CA ASN A 2 -8.74 -3.48 17.08
C ASN A 2 -7.26 -3.71 16.67
N GLU A 3 -6.74 -4.88 17.02
CA GLU A 3 -5.33 -5.23 16.78
C GLU A 3 -4.95 -5.17 15.30
N ARG A 4 -5.85 -5.64 14.40
CA ARG A 4 -5.57 -5.66 12.96
C ARG A 4 -5.41 -4.25 12.40
N GLU A 5 -6.26 -3.32 12.84
CA GLU A 5 -6.16 -1.92 12.43
C GLU A 5 -4.87 -1.28 12.94
N GLN A 6 -4.44 -1.62 14.15
CA GLN A 6 -3.18 -1.14 14.72
C GLN A 6 -1.99 -1.63 13.90
N ILE A 7 -2.01 -2.89 13.46
CA ILE A 7 -0.95 -3.47 12.62
C ILE A 7 -0.87 -2.73 11.28
N ILE A 8 -2.01 -2.45 10.67
CA ILE A 8 -2.05 -1.72 9.39
C ILE A 8 -1.50 -0.30 9.57
N GLN A 9 -1.91 0.38 10.64
CA GLN A 9 -1.39 1.72 10.94
C GLN A 9 0.10 1.70 11.17
N LEU A 10 0.62 0.67 11.85
CA LEU A 10 2.05 0.51 12.09
C LEU A 10 2.81 0.33 10.77
N TRP A 11 2.27 -0.49 9.86
CA TRP A 11 2.87 -0.67 8.54
C TRP A 11 2.97 0.65 7.77
N PHE A 12 1.91 1.44 7.74
CA PHE A 12 1.93 2.74 7.08
C PHE A 12 2.92 3.70 7.75
N LYS A 13 2.99 3.67 9.08
CA LYS A 13 3.95 4.49 9.83
C LYS A 13 5.40 4.14 9.50
N MET A 14 5.70 2.87 9.26
CA MET A 14 7.07 2.46 8.87
C MET A 14 7.50 3.18 7.59
N TRP A 15 6.60 3.29 6.61
CA TRP A 15 6.91 4.00 5.37
C TRP A 15 7.05 5.51 5.59
N LEU A 16 6.19 6.11 6.40
CA LEU A 16 6.24 7.54 6.67
C LEU A 16 7.50 7.92 7.45
N THR A 17 8.02 7.04 8.29
CA THR A 17 9.22 7.29 9.10
C THR A 17 10.48 6.68 8.51
N GLN A 18 10.36 5.89 7.45
CA GLN A 18 11.45 5.14 6.81
C GLN A 18 12.17 4.21 7.81
N GLN A 19 11.42 3.61 8.74
CA GLN A 19 11.95 2.76 9.79
C GLN A 19 11.19 1.44 9.85
N ASP A 20 11.94 0.34 10.04
CA ASP A 20 11.37 -0.95 10.38
C ASP A 20 10.99 -0.92 11.86
N LEU A 21 9.70 -0.83 12.13
CA LEU A 21 9.17 -0.80 13.50
C LEU A 21 8.56 -2.14 13.90
N GLY A 22 8.94 -3.22 13.23
CA GLY A 22 8.50 -4.56 13.59
C GLY A 22 7.94 -5.37 12.43
N MET A 23 8.57 -5.33 11.25
CA MET A 23 8.12 -6.15 10.11
C MET A 23 8.11 -7.64 10.45
N ASP A 24 9.08 -8.11 11.26
CA ASP A 24 9.12 -9.51 11.66
C ASP A 24 7.93 -9.91 12.54
N ASP A 25 7.30 -8.94 13.20
CA ASP A 25 6.16 -9.20 14.08
C ASP A 25 4.83 -9.12 13.35
N ILE A 26 4.73 -8.31 12.29
CA ILE A 26 3.44 -8.09 11.62
C ILE A 26 3.24 -8.97 10.38
N PHE A 27 4.31 -9.42 9.74
CA PHE A 27 4.23 -10.26 8.54
C PHE A 27 4.51 -11.72 8.86
N ALA A 28 3.71 -12.62 8.28
CA ALA A 28 4.06 -14.04 8.27
C ALA A 28 5.35 -14.23 7.49
N GLU A 29 6.14 -15.26 7.82
CA GLU A 29 7.41 -15.54 7.15
C GLU A 29 7.22 -15.75 5.65
N ASP A 30 6.13 -16.43 5.27
CA ASP A 30 5.78 -16.75 3.87
C ASP A 30 4.78 -15.77 3.26
N VAL A 31 4.73 -14.54 3.75
CA VAL A 31 3.82 -13.52 3.25
C VAL A 31 3.96 -13.31 1.75
N ILE A 32 2.83 -12.98 1.10
CA ILE A 32 2.81 -12.56 -0.29
C ILE A 32 2.29 -11.13 -0.32
N TYR A 33 3.10 -10.21 -0.83
CA TYR A 33 2.76 -8.81 -0.94
C TYR A 33 2.70 -8.41 -2.41
N THR A 34 1.55 -7.96 -2.88
CA THR A 34 1.36 -7.53 -4.27
C THR A 34 1.06 -6.04 -4.29
N GLU A 35 1.92 -5.26 -4.95
CA GLU A 35 1.69 -3.84 -5.14
C GLU A 35 0.67 -3.58 -6.24
N SER A 36 0.10 -2.37 -6.23
CA SER A 36 -0.66 -1.87 -7.37
C SER A 36 0.22 -1.92 -8.62
N TRP A 37 -0.38 -2.28 -9.75
CA TRP A 37 0.29 -2.32 -11.06
C TRP A 37 1.45 -3.32 -11.18
N SER A 38 1.41 -4.43 -10.46
CA SER A 38 2.10 -5.69 -10.76
C SER A 38 3.23 -6.17 -9.87
N PRO A 39 4.11 -5.36 -9.27
CA PRO A 39 5.20 -5.93 -8.48
C PRO A 39 4.68 -6.84 -7.37
N LYS A 40 5.36 -7.97 -7.17
CA LYS A 40 4.95 -8.97 -6.18
C LYS A 40 6.17 -9.48 -5.45
N TYR A 41 6.07 -9.52 -4.13
CA TYR A 41 7.15 -9.94 -3.25
C TYR A 41 6.71 -11.18 -2.49
N ASN A 42 7.44 -12.28 -2.66
CA ASN A 42 7.19 -13.54 -1.98
C ASN A 42 8.13 -13.64 -0.80
N ASN A 43 7.57 -13.86 0.37
CA ASN A 43 8.18 -13.99 1.69
C ASN A 43 8.64 -12.66 2.33
N ARG A 44 8.75 -12.72 3.66
CA ARG A 44 9.04 -11.54 4.48
C ARG A 44 10.41 -10.92 4.19
N GLN A 45 11.42 -11.75 3.91
CA GLN A 45 12.76 -11.25 3.62
C GLN A 45 12.78 -10.37 2.36
N VAL A 46 12.01 -10.76 1.34
CA VAL A 46 11.91 -9.98 0.11
C VAL A 46 11.15 -8.68 0.36
N VAL A 47 10.09 -8.70 1.19
CA VAL A 47 9.38 -7.46 1.57
C VAL A 47 10.33 -6.51 2.30
N LYS A 48 11.15 -7.02 3.22
CA LYS A 48 12.13 -6.19 3.94
C LYS A 48 13.18 -5.61 3.00
N HIS A 49 13.67 -6.40 2.05
CA HIS A 49 14.62 -5.93 1.05
C HIS A 49 14.02 -4.82 0.19
N TRP A 50 12.79 -5.02 -0.31
CA TRP A 50 12.07 -4.00 -1.06
C TRP A 50 11.91 -2.71 -0.26
N PHE A 51 11.46 -2.81 0.98
CA PHE A 51 11.31 -1.65 1.86
C PHE A 51 12.63 -0.88 1.99
N ASN A 52 13.72 -1.56 2.29
CA ASN A 52 15.01 -0.93 2.48
C ASN A 52 15.54 -0.29 1.19
N GLU A 53 15.43 -0.98 0.06
CA GLU A 53 15.94 -0.49 -1.22
C GLU A 53 15.09 0.70 -1.71
N TRP A 54 13.76 0.59 -1.67
CA TRP A 54 12.89 1.67 -2.13
C TRP A 54 13.14 2.97 -1.37
N ASN A 55 13.35 2.89 -0.05
CA ASN A 55 13.58 4.06 0.77
C ASN A 55 14.94 4.71 0.53
N THR A 56 15.84 4.10 -0.23
CA THR A 56 17.04 4.76 -0.72
C THR A 56 16.78 5.63 -1.95
N ARG A 57 15.66 5.41 -2.65
CA ARG A 57 15.34 6.10 -3.91
C ARG A 57 14.23 7.14 -3.77
N GLY A 58 13.47 7.09 -2.72
CA GLY A 58 12.32 7.97 -2.56
C GLY A 58 11.82 8.04 -1.14
N LYS A 59 10.74 8.77 -0.96
CA LYS A 59 10.11 8.97 0.34
C LYS A 59 8.60 8.97 0.20
N VAL A 60 7.92 8.23 1.06
CA VAL A 60 6.46 8.33 1.18
C VAL A 60 6.14 9.60 1.95
N MET A 61 5.43 10.52 1.31
CA MET A 61 5.06 11.80 1.90
C MET A 61 3.79 11.69 2.72
N GLU A 62 2.80 10.96 2.21
CA GLU A 62 1.51 10.77 2.86
C GLU A 62 0.99 9.38 2.53
N TRP A 63 0.42 8.74 3.52
CA TRP A 63 -0.32 7.49 3.34
C TRP A 63 -1.44 7.51 4.37
N LYS A 64 -2.60 8.03 3.95
CA LYS A 64 -3.71 8.35 4.85
C LYS A 64 -4.79 7.30 4.76
N ILE A 65 -5.16 6.73 5.89
CA ILE A 65 -6.23 5.76 5.98
C ILE A 65 -7.56 6.49 6.02
N LYS A 66 -8.50 6.07 5.17
CA LYS A 66 -9.86 6.62 5.14
C LYS A 66 -10.81 5.77 5.96
N GLN A 67 -10.79 4.45 5.80
CA GLN A 67 -11.67 3.54 6.54
C GLN A 67 -11.21 2.09 6.41
N PHE A 68 -11.74 1.24 7.29
CA PHE A 68 -11.49 -0.20 7.30
C PHE A 68 -12.80 -0.95 7.12
N PHE A 69 -12.70 -2.12 6.48
CA PHE A 69 -13.78 -3.10 6.39
C PHE A 69 -13.23 -4.45 6.81
N HIS A 70 -13.92 -5.15 7.71
CA HIS A 70 -13.49 -6.45 8.21
C HIS A 70 -14.51 -7.51 7.86
N LYS A 71 -14.03 -8.68 7.45
CA LYS A 71 -14.87 -9.86 7.24
C LYS A 71 -14.05 -11.11 7.48
N ASP A 72 -14.41 -11.91 8.46
CA ASP A 72 -13.73 -13.16 8.81
C ASP A 72 -12.23 -12.89 9.07
N ASN A 73 -11.34 -13.54 8.31
CA ASN A 73 -9.89 -13.34 8.42
C ASN A 73 -9.37 -12.34 7.40
N GLN A 74 -10.20 -11.39 6.96
CA GLN A 74 -9.83 -10.41 5.95
C GLN A 74 -10.11 -8.99 6.43
N THR A 75 -9.30 -8.06 5.96
CA THR A 75 -9.50 -6.63 6.15
C THR A 75 -9.23 -5.91 4.86
N VAL A 76 -10.11 -4.97 4.51
CA VAL A 76 -9.86 -4.01 3.45
C VAL A 76 -9.65 -2.65 4.09
N VAL A 77 -8.59 -1.97 3.67
CA VAL A 77 -8.30 -0.60 4.10
C VAL A 77 -8.29 0.31 2.88
N GLU A 78 -9.08 1.35 2.92
CA GLU A 78 -9.10 2.39 1.88
C GLU A 78 -8.16 3.51 2.29
N TRP A 79 -7.33 4.01 1.33
CA TRP A 79 -6.31 5.00 1.65
C TRP A 79 -6.02 5.93 0.47
N TYR A 80 -5.32 7.02 0.80
CA TYR A 80 -4.69 7.95 -0.14
C TYR A 80 -3.18 7.88 0.03
N PHE A 81 -2.43 7.90 -1.07
CA PHE A 81 -0.97 7.74 -1.07
C PHE A 81 -0.29 8.82 -1.90
N LYS A 82 0.86 9.30 -1.41
CA LYS A 82 1.70 10.24 -2.15
C LYS A 82 3.16 9.98 -1.82
N ASN A 83 4.00 9.92 -2.86
CA ASN A 83 5.45 9.81 -2.67
C ASN A 83 6.18 10.87 -3.49
N GLU A 84 7.45 11.04 -3.16
CA GLU A 84 8.39 11.84 -3.95
C GLU A 84 9.67 11.05 -4.09
N MET A 85 10.13 10.83 -5.34
CA MET A 85 11.37 10.14 -5.63
C MET A 85 12.54 11.13 -5.63
N ASN A 86 13.77 10.61 -5.47
CA ASN A 86 14.97 11.45 -5.43
C ASN A 86 15.20 12.26 -6.71
N ASN A 87 14.65 11.79 -7.84
CA ASN A 87 14.73 12.52 -9.11
C ASN A 87 13.65 13.61 -9.24
N GLY A 88 12.84 13.82 -8.21
CA GLY A 88 11.78 14.83 -8.20
C GLY A 88 10.41 14.34 -8.68
N ASN A 89 10.30 13.12 -9.17
CA ASN A 89 9.01 12.58 -9.58
C ASN A 89 8.10 12.40 -8.37
N ILE A 90 6.84 12.81 -8.52
CA ILE A 90 5.81 12.66 -7.50
C ILE A 90 4.73 11.76 -8.05
N GLU A 91 4.33 10.75 -7.28
CA GLU A 91 3.16 9.93 -7.55
C GLU A 91 2.14 10.15 -6.45
N GLU A 92 0.87 10.22 -6.83
CA GLU A 92 -0.22 10.18 -5.85
C GLU A 92 -1.43 9.49 -6.46
N PHE A 93 -2.11 8.72 -5.63
CA PHE A 93 -3.28 7.98 -6.06
C PHE A 93 -4.08 7.50 -4.85
N ASP A 94 -5.34 7.17 -5.09
CA ASP A 94 -6.18 6.48 -4.11
C ASP A 94 -6.01 4.98 -4.26
N GLY A 95 -6.35 4.23 -3.22
CA GLY A 95 -6.31 2.80 -3.32
C GLY A 95 -6.96 2.09 -2.16
N MET A 96 -6.90 0.76 -2.26
CA MET A 96 -7.32 -0.15 -1.21
C MET A 96 -6.31 -1.27 -1.09
N SER A 97 -6.15 -1.81 0.11
CA SER A 97 -5.40 -3.03 0.32
C SER A 97 -6.33 -4.10 0.84
N LEU A 98 -6.25 -5.30 0.25
CA LEU A 98 -6.93 -6.49 0.75
C LEU A 98 -5.93 -7.31 1.53
N ILE A 99 -6.18 -7.50 2.82
CA ILE A 99 -5.28 -8.18 3.73
C ILE A 99 -5.94 -9.46 4.22
N VAL A 100 -5.21 -10.57 4.11
CA VAL A 100 -5.61 -11.85 4.70
C VAL A 100 -4.71 -12.11 5.91
N TRP A 101 -5.31 -12.48 7.02
CA TRP A 101 -4.63 -12.66 8.31
C TRP A 101 -4.41 -14.14 8.64
N THR A 102 -3.32 -14.43 9.32
CA THR A 102 -3.13 -15.74 9.97
C THR A 102 -3.99 -15.80 11.24
N ALA A 103 -4.09 -16.99 11.83
CA ALA A 103 -4.86 -17.19 13.07
C ALA A 103 -4.33 -16.34 14.24
N ASP A 104 -3.03 -16.03 14.23
CA ASP A 104 -2.40 -15.20 15.26
C ASP A 104 -2.22 -13.73 14.81
N ASN A 105 -3.03 -13.28 13.84
CA ASN A 105 -3.06 -11.89 13.38
C ASN A 105 -1.74 -11.37 12.81
N LYS A 106 -1.07 -12.21 12.03
CA LYS A 106 0.00 -11.74 11.14
C LYS A 106 -0.54 -11.59 9.74
N ILE A 107 0.05 -10.70 8.96
CA ILE A 107 -0.34 -10.51 7.57
C ILE A 107 0.14 -11.71 6.76
N LYS A 108 -0.80 -12.51 6.27
CA LYS A 108 -0.53 -13.68 5.43
C LYS A 108 -0.39 -13.27 3.98
N SER A 109 -1.23 -12.35 3.51
CA SER A 109 -1.11 -11.74 2.19
C SER A 109 -1.68 -10.34 2.22
N LEU A 110 -1.13 -9.48 1.36
CA LEU A 110 -1.62 -8.12 1.18
C LEU A 110 -1.56 -7.81 -0.31
N LYS A 111 -2.66 -7.32 -0.86
CA LYS A 111 -2.73 -6.94 -2.27
C LYS A 111 -3.32 -5.55 -2.38
N GLU A 112 -2.61 -4.68 -3.08
CA GLU A 112 -3.00 -3.28 -3.28
C GLU A 112 -3.73 -3.11 -4.61
N PHE A 113 -4.72 -2.22 -4.61
CA PHE A 113 -5.50 -1.86 -5.79
C PHE A 113 -5.54 -0.34 -5.87
N GLY A 114 -4.67 0.22 -6.71
CA GLY A 114 -4.59 1.66 -6.88
C GLY A 114 -5.57 2.18 -7.92
N CYS A 115 -5.92 3.45 -7.79
CA CYS A 115 -6.76 4.16 -8.74
C CYS A 115 -6.19 5.57 -8.94
N ASN A 116 -5.92 5.95 -10.19
CA ASN A 116 -5.40 7.28 -10.48
C ASN A 116 -6.38 8.36 -10.06
N LEU A 117 -5.86 9.51 -9.61
CA LEU A 117 -6.68 10.66 -9.27
C LEU A 117 -7.17 11.40 -10.52
N ASN A 118 -6.42 11.35 -11.62
CA ASN A 118 -6.73 12.05 -12.85
C ASN A 118 -7.81 11.29 -13.63
N ASN A 119 -9.04 11.45 -13.19
CA ASN A 119 -10.19 10.84 -13.87
C ASN A 119 -10.77 11.85 -14.85
N TYR A 120 -11.26 11.37 -15.97
CA TYR A 120 -11.82 12.22 -17.01
C TYR A 120 -13.12 11.64 -17.55
N ASN A 121 -13.95 12.53 -18.08
CA ASN A 121 -15.17 12.13 -18.76
C ASN A 121 -14.88 12.03 -20.27
N PRO A 122 -14.85 10.79 -20.85
CA PRO A 122 -14.57 10.63 -22.28
C PRO A 122 -15.64 11.21 -23.20
N TYR A 123 -16.78 11.60 -22.65
CA TYR A 123 -17.90 12.17 -23.41
C TYR A 123 -18.04 13.69 -23.19
N ALA A 124 -17.03 14.34 -22.61
CA ALA A 124 -17.00 15.79 -22.47
C ALA A 124 -16.85 16.46 -23.84
N VAL A 125 -17.13 17.78 -23.92
CA VAL A 125 -17.11 18.54 -25.18
C VAL A 125 -15.79 18.40 -25.93
N SER A 126 -14.67 18.34 -25.22
CA SER A 126 -13.33 18.22 -25.79
C SER A 126 -12.79 16.80 -25.75
N TYR A 127 -13.66 15.79 -25.73
CA TYR A 127 -13.25 14.41 -25.54
C TYR A 127 -12.29 13.90 -26.63
N THR A 128 -12.30 14.49 -27.82
CA THR A 128 -11.38 14.10 -28.89
C THR A 128 -9.92 14.26 -28.50
N HIS A 129 -9.62 15.18 -27.61
CA HIS A 129 -8.28 15.35 -27.07
C HIS A 129 -7.91 14.24 -26.08
N LEU A 130 -8.91 13.65 -25.46
CA LEU A 130 -8.71 12.61 -24.45
C LEU A 130 -8.45 11.25 -25.08
N ARG A 131 -8.75 11.10 -26.36
CA ARG A 131 -8.66 9.83 -27.08
C ARG A 131 -7.50 9.77 -28.07
N ALA A 132 -6.70 10.76 -28.03
CA ALA A 132 -5.54 10.84 -28.91
C ALA A 132 -4.55 9.69 -28.68
#